data_74dfa1ba28345494f4b04c80f9a59b4c
#
_entry.id   74dfa1ba28345494f4b04c80f9a59b4c
#
_cell.length_a   1.000
_cell.length_b   1.000
_cell.length_c   1.000
_cell.angle_alpha   90.00
_cell.angle_beta   90.00
_cell.angle_gamma   90.00
#
_symmetry.space_group_name_H-M   'P 1'
#
loop_
_entity.id
_entity.type
_entity.pdbx_description
1 polymer ?
#
loop_
_entity_poly.entity_id
_entity_poly.type
_entity_poly.pdbx_seq_one_letter_code
_entity_poly.pdbx_strand_id
1 'polypeptide(L)'
;MLSKNKILDIKNLKKLRSKFTKKKIVLCHGVFDLLHIGHISYFKSAKKYGNVLVVSVTNDKFVNKGPGRPAFSINNRLKFLQEIECIDYLYTSNDLTAEKVIKNLKPNFYCKGSDYSEYKKKNDQNLNKEINALKKINGKFKIISEISFSSSRFINENNLQNFNQECKNYISLIRKNFRLNQIIQNFFRIKKKRVLVIGETIIDKYITTETIGKSGKESMLVLKPKKEIKFLGGAAYIANLCSSFIKDIKIISFLGKENTEKNFILKNLNKNIKYNFLLKKNSPTINKLRYLDDYKKTKIIGIYD
;
A
#
# COMPACT_ATOMS: atom_id res chain seq x y z
N MET A 1 -6.45 34.15 -1.47
CA MET A 1 -7.29 33.88 -2.66
C MET A 1 -7.84 32.47 -2.55
N LEU A 2 -9.15 32.29 -2.37
CA LEU A 2 -9.80 30.98 -2.32
C LEU A 2 -9.59 30.27 -3.66
N SER A 3 -9.01 29.06 -3.66
CA SER A 3 -8.75 28.29 -4.87
C SER A 3 -10.08 28.03 -5.59
N LYS A 4 -10.20 28.52 -6.84
CA LYS A 4 -11.31 28.14 -7.72
C LYS A 4 -11.41 26.63 -7.75
N ASN A 5 -12.58 26.07 -7.46
CA ASN A 5 -12.79 24.63 -7.52
C ASN A 5 -12.45 24.10 -8.92
N LYS A 6 -11.26 23.49 -9.06
CA LYS A 6 -10.76 22.97 -10.35
C LYS A 6 -11.36 21.60 -10.68
N ILE A 7 -12.08 20.95 -9.75
CA ILE A 7 -12.60 19.59 -9.93
C ILE A 7 -13.88 19.59 -10.73
N LEU A 8 -13.90 18.82 -11.80
CA LEU A 8 -15.04 18.66 -12.71
C LEU A 8 -15.79 17.36 -12.45
N ASP A 9 -17.11 17.43 -12.59
CA ASP A 9 -17.96 16.28 -12.83
C ASP A 9 -17.97 15.89 -14.31
N ILE A 10 -18.63 14.78 -14.65
CA ILE A 10 -18.71 14.29 -16.02
C ILE A 10 -19.48 15.23 -16.96
N LYS A 11 -20.49 15.94 -16.44
CA LYS A 11 -21.31 16.88 -17.23
C LYS A 11 -20.45 18.09 -17.63
N ASN A 12 -19.71 18.64 -16.68
CA ASN A 12 -18.81 19.78 -16.89
C ASN A 12 -17.60 19.40 -17.74
N LEU A 13 -17.07 18.17 -17.60
CA LEU A 13 -16.00 17.66 -18.47
C LEU A 13 -16.46 17.64 -19.94
N LYS A 14 -17.66 17.14 -20.24
CA LYS A 14 -18.23 17.12 -21.61
C LYS A 14 -18.40 18.52 -22.19
N LYS A 15 -18.78 19.50 -21.35
CA LYS A 15 -18.99 20.89 -21.78
C LYS A 15 -17.67 21.67 -21.98
N LEU A 16 -16.53 21.15 -21.50
CA LEU A 16 -15.27 21.88 -21.64
C LEU A 16 -14.90 22.17 -23.09
N ARG A 17 -15.13 21.21 -24.00
CA ARG A 17 -14.81 21.40 -25.41
C ARG A 17 -15.61 22.54 -26.07
N SER A 18 -16.91 22.63 -25.78
CA SER A 18 -17.75 23.73 -26.29
C SER A 18 -17.37 25.08 -25.65
N LYS A 19 -16.98 25.06 -24.37
CA LYS A 19 -16.49 26.28 -23.67
C LYS A 19 -15.19 26.81 -24.25
N PHE A 20 -14.32 25.94 -24.77
CA PHE A 20 -12.98 26.29 -25.25
C PHE A 20 -12.78 25.96 -26.74
N THR A 21 -13.72 26.34 -27.59
CA THR A 21 -13.72 26.03 -29.05
C THR A 21 -12.45 26.46 -29.77
N LYS A 22 -11.92 27.65 -29.43
CA LYS A 22 -10.71 28.24 -30.02
C LYS A 22 -9.42 27.88 -29.26
N LYS A 23 -9.50 27.19 -28.12
CA LYS A 23 -8.33 26.87 -27.27
C LYS A 23 -7.93 25.41 -27.44
N LYS A 24 -6.63 25.16 -27.39
CA LYS A 24 -6.07 23.79 -27.37
C LYS A 24 -6.17 23.21 -25.97
N ILE A 25 -6.84 22.07 -25.85
CA ILE A 25 -6.98 21.30 -24.60
C ILE A 25 -5.94 20.20 -24.57
N VAL A 26 -5.20 20.10 -23.47
CA VAL A 26 -4.22 19.06 -23.16
C VAL A 26 -4.78 18.17 -22.08
N LEU A 27 -4.69 16.85 -22.25
CA LEU A 27 -5.06 15.85 -21.26
C LEU A 27 -3.81 15.16 -20.73
N CYS A 28 -3.67 15.08 -19.42
CA CYS A 28 -2.80 14.15 -18.71
C CYS A 28 -3.66 13.15 -17.95
N HIS A 29 -3.29 11.86 -17.96
CA HIS A 29 -4.01 10.83 -17.21
C HIS A 29 -3.04 9.93 -16.46
N GLY A 30 -3.34 9.66 -15.19
CA GLY A 30 -2.53 8.78 -14.34
C GLY A 30 -3.07 8.64 -12.94
N VAL A 31 -2.33 7.88 -12.11
CA VAL A 31 -2.67 7.70 -10.70
C VAL A 31 -2.24 8.91 -9.88
N PHE A 32 -1.08 9.48 -10.17
CA PHE A 32 -0.48 10.64 -9.48
C PHE A 32 -0.44 10.45 -7.96
N ASP A 33 0.04 9.28 -7.55
CA ASP A 33 0.24 8.93 -6.15
C ASP A 33 1.64 9.42 -5.71
N LEU A 34 1.82 9.91 -4.49
CA LEU A 34 3.08 10.51 -4.00
C LEU A 34 3.70 11.50 -5.00
N LEU A 35 3.10 12.69 -5.05
CA LEU A 35 3.58 13.75 -5.94
C LEU A 35 5.03 14.15 -5.62
N HIS A 36 5.82 14.38 -6.68
CA HIS A 36 7.22 14.81 -6.61
C HIS A 36 7.52 15.79 -7.74
N ILE A 37 8.71 16.38 -7.72
CA ILE A 37 9.13 17.41 -8.68
C ILE A 37 8.99 16.95 -10.14
N GLY A 38 9.21 15.67 -10.44
CA GLY A 38 9.01 15.11 -11.78
C GLY A 38 7.56 15.21 -12.29
N HIS A 39 6.57 15.08 -11.41
CA HIS A 39 5.17 15.32 -11.80
C HIS A 39 4.91 16.81 -12.10
N ILE A 40 5.51 17.71 -11.33
CA ILE A 40 5.36 19.17 -11.57
C ILE A 40 5.98 19.55 -12.91
N SER A 41 7.21 19.08 -13.18
CA SER A 41 7.88 19.27 -14.46
C SER A 41 7.06 18.70 -15.63
N TYR A 42 6.53 17.48 -15.46
CA TYR A 42 5.66 16.85 -16.43
C TYR A 42 4.42 17.70 -16.76
N PHE A 43 3.70 18.22 -15.74
CA PHE A 43 2.52 19.06 -15.97
C PHE A 43 2.87 20.40 -16.62
N LYS A 44 3.98 21.03 -16.20
CA LYS A 44 4.46 22.28 -16.82
C LYS A 44 4.78 22.06 -18.29
N SER A 45 5.43 20.97 -18.64
CA SER A 45 5.77 20.66 -20.03
C SER A 45 4.55 20.22 -20.85
N ALA A 46 3.61 19.50 -20.26
CA ALA A 46 2.34 19.21 -20.91
C ALA A 46 1.56 20.50 -21.23
N LYS A 47 1.54 21.46 -20.29
CA LYS A 47 0.86 22.75 -20.45
C LYS A 47 1.36 23.55 -21.67
N LYS A 48 2.63 23.42 -22.04
CA LYS A 48 3.21 24.10 -23.22
C LYS A 48 2.55 23.70 -24.55
N TYR A 49 1.89 22.54 -24.63
CA TYR A 49 1.19 22.08 -25.84
C TYR A 49 -0.18 22.72 -26.04
N GLY A 50 -0.74 23.40 -25.02
CA GLY A 50 -2.05 24.01 -25.16
C GLY A 50 -2.40 25.05 -24.09
N ASN A 51 -3.58 25.60 -24.22
CA ASN A 51 -4.06 26.68 -23.37
C ASN A 51 -4.72 26.17 -22.07
N VAL A 52 -5.32 24.96 -22.13
CA VAL A 52 -6.07 24.37 -21.00
C VAL A 52 -5.50 23.01 -20.71
N LEU A 53 -4.98 22.82 -19.50
CA LEU A 53 -4.50 21.52 -19.00
C LEU A 53 -5.55 20.88 -18.12
N VAL A 54 -6.01 19.71 -18.52
CA VAL A 54 -6.91 18.85 -17.75
C VAL A 54 -6.13 17.64 -17.27
N VAL A 55 -6.16 17.40 -15.95
CA VAL A 55 -5.54 16.20 -15.36
C VAL A 55 -6.63 15.25 -14.89
N SER A 56 -6.67 14.08 -15.48
CA SER A 56 -7.55 12.99 -15.06
C SER A 56 -6.84 12.04 -14.13
N VAL A 57 -7.42 11.84 -12.94
CA VAL A 57 -6.83 11.03 -11.85
C VAL A 57 -7.62 9.72 -11.71
N THR A 58 -6.93 8.59 -11.75
CA THR A 58 -7.55 7.26 -11.56
C THR A 58 -8.08 7.12 -10.13
N ASN A 59 -9.36 6.77 -9.98
CA ASN A 59 -9.98 6.50 -8.67
C ASN A 59 -9.31 5.28 -8.00
N ASP A 60 -9.28 5.25 -6.66
CA ASP A 60 -8.61 4.24 -5.85
C ASP A 60 -8.99 2.80 -6.26
N LYS A 61 -10.26 2.56 -6.52
CA LYS A 61 -10.79 1.24 -6.93
C LYS A 61 -10.22 0.71 -8.25
N PHE A 62 -9.67 1.58 -9.09
CA PHE A 62 -9.15 1.26 -10.42
C PHE A 62 -7.62 1.33 -10.48
N VAL A 63 -6.94 1.54 -9.34
CA VAL A 63 -5.48 1.55 -9.30
C VAL A 63 -4.96 0.12 -9.21
N ASN A 64 -4.25 -0.33 -10.25
CA ASN A 64 -3.60 -1.64 -10.31
C ASN A 64 -2.07 -1.48 -10.31
N LYS A 65 -1.49 -1.11 -9.14
CA LYS A 65 -0.04 -0.91 -8.97
C LYS A 65 0.56 -1.78 -7.86
N GLY A 66 -0.16 -2.82 -7.42
CA GLY A 66 0.26 -3.74 -6.37
C GLY A 66 -0.30 -3.42 -4.99
N PRO A 67 -0.01 -4.26 -3.98
CA PRO A 67 -0.52 -4.12 -2.61
C PRO A 67 -0.14 -2.78 -1.98
N GLY A 68 -1.06 -2.20 -1.19
CA GLY A 68 -0.84 -0.91 -0.52
C GLY A 68 -0.87 0.32 -1.45
N ARG A 69 -1.38 0.17 -2.69
CA ARG A 69 -1.48 1.29 -3.64
C ARG A 69 -2.94 1.60 -4.00
N PRO A 70 -3.32 2.88 -4.11
CA PRO A 70 -2.47 4.06 -3.93
C PRO A 70 -2.15 4.33 -2.45
N ALA A 71 -1.01 4.98 -2.15
CA ALA A 71 -0.64 5.39 -0.80
C ALA A 71 -1.54 6.51 -0.28
N PHE A 72 -1.96 7.42 -1.15
CA PHE A 72 -2.92 8.49 -0.83
C PHE A 72 -4.27 8.25 -1.50
N SER A 73 -5.35 8.44 -0.71
CA SER A 73 -6.72 8.39 -1.22
C SER A 73 -6.94 9.41 -2.35
N ILE A 74 -7.92 9.14 -3.21
CA ILE A 74 -8.28 10.04 -4.32
C ILE A 74 -8.51 11.49 -3.85
N ASN A 75 -9.15 11.67 -2.69
CA ASN A 75 -9.40 12.99 -2.13
C ASN A 75 -8.11 13.75 -1.80
N ASN A 76 -7.13 13.07 -1.21
CA ASN A 76 -5.83 13.69 -0.90
C ASN A 76 -5.05 13.99 -2.18
N ARG A 77 -5.04 13.06 -3.14
CA ARG A 77 -4.37 13.28 -4.42
C ARG A 77 -4.95 14.46 -5.20
N LEU A 78 -6.27 14.62 -5.20
CA LEU A 78 -6.94 15.77 -5.81
C LEU A 78 -6.62 17.08 -5.10
N LYS A 79 -6.60 17.11 -3.76
CA LYS A 79 -6.21 18.30 -2.98
C LYS A 79 -4.80 18.76 -3.33
N PHE A 80 -3.82 17.84 -3.38
CA PHE A 80 -2.47 18.20 -3.79
C PHE A 80 -2.39 18.74 -5.23
N LEU A 81 -3.11 18.11 -6.17
CA LEU A 81 -3.11 18.52 -7.57
C LEU A 81 -3.80 19.88 -7.78
N GLN A 82 -4.79 20.24 -6.94
CA GLN A 82 -5.45 21.55 -7.00
C GLN A 82 -4.49 22.71 -6.74
N GLU A 83 -3.47 22.51 -5.91
CA GLU A 83 -2.48 23.53 -5.57
C GLU A 83 -1.44 23.74 -6.69
N ILE A 84 -1.41 22.88 -7.71
CA ILE A 84 -0.47 23.04 -8.83
C ILE A 84 -1.06 24.06 -9.81
N GLU A 85 -0.38 25.21 -9.93
CA GLU A 85 -0.82 26.37 -10.69
C GLU A 85 -1.10 26.05 -12.17
N CYS A 86 -0.21 25.30 -12.82
CA CYS A 86 -0.33 24.99 -14.26
C CYS A 86 -1.50 24.06 -14.61
N ILE A 87 -2.17 23.43 -13.63
CA ILE A 87 -3.36 22.59 -13.83
C ILE A 87 -4.61 23.46 -13.79
N ASP A 88 -5.36 23.51 -14.88
CA ASP A 88 -6.60 24.27 -14.96
C ASP A 88 -7.80 23.50 -14.43
N TYR A 89 -7.87 22.19 -14.73
CA TYR A 89 -9.00 21.33 -14.32
C TYR A 89 -8.55 19.93 -13.94
N LEU A 90 -9.27 19.36 -12.98
CA LEU A 90 -9.11 17.98 -12.49
C LEU A 90 -10.39 17.18 -12.76
N TYR A 91 -10.21 15.90 -13.05
CA TYR A 91 -11.33 14.98 -13.21
C TYR A 91 -10.99 13.62 -12.60
N THR A 92 -11.92 13.02 -11.86
CA THR A 92 -11.76 11.65 -11.33
C THR A 92 -12.23 10.64 -12.33
N SER A 93 -11.34 9.79 -12.83
CA SER A 93 -11.69 8.70 -13.75
C SER A 93 -12.05 7.42 -12.98
N ASN A 94 -13.24 6.89 -13.25
CA ASN A 94 -13.72 5.62 -12.72
C ASN A 94 -13.50 4.48 -13.74
N ASP A 95 -12.37 4.49 -14.41
CA ASP A 95 -11.96 3.49 -15.40
C ASP A 95 -10.47 3.19 -15.29
N LEU A 96 -10.08 2.00 -15.78
CA LEU A 96 -8.67 1.57 -15.84
C LEU A 96 -7.86 2.36 -16.89
N THR A 97 -8.54 2.94 -17.90
CA THR A 97 -7.91 3.65 -19.02
C THR A 97 -8.49 5.05 -19.17
N ALA A 98 -7.77 5.92 -19.90
CA ALA A 98 -8.26 7.25 -20.23
C ALA A 98 -9.27 7.26 -21.39
N GLU A 99 -9.64 6.12 -21.96
CA GLU A 99 -10.46 6.04 -23.16
C GLU A 99 -11.77 6.84 -23.07
N LYS A 100 -12.53 6.66 -21.98
CA LYS A 100 -13.78 7.40 -21.76
C LYS A 100 -13.55 8.90 -21.57
N VAL A 101 -12.46 9.26 -20.88
CA VAL A 101 -12.10 10.67 -20.68
C VAL A 101 -11.76 11.32 -22.02
N ILE A 102 -10.99 10.65 -22.87
CA ILE A 102 -10.63 11.12 -24.21
C ILE A 102 -11.88 11.35 -25.07
N LYS A 103 -12.81 10.38 -25.09
CA LYS A 103 -14.07 10.47 -25.84
C LYS A 103 -14.96 11.65 -25.40
N ASN A 104 -15.02 11.90 -24.08
CA ASN A 104 -15.85 12.96 -23.51
C ASN A 104 -15.22 14.35 -23.60
N LEU A 105 -13.91 14.48 -23.35
CA LEU A 105 -13.20 15.74 -23.35
C LEU A 105 -12.79 16.22 -24.74
N LYS A 106 -12.52 15.27 -25.65
CA LYS A 106 -11.99 15.52 -27.01
C LYS A 106 -10.74 16.43 -26.98
N PRO A 107 -9.65 16.03 -26.30
CA PRO A 107 -8.46 16.85 -26.18
C PRO A 107 -7.70 16.96 -27.51
N ASN A 108 -7.01 18.08 -27.72
CA ASN A 108 -6.11 18.26 -28.87
C ASN A 108 -4.81 17.46 -28.68
N PHE A 109 -4.33 17.38 -27.45
CA PHE A 109 -3.13 16.65 -27.07
C PHE A 109 -3.39 15.71 -25.88
N TYR A 110 -2.88 14.51 -25.97
CA TYR A 110 -2.83 13.56 -24.86
C TYR A 110 -1.37 13.30 -24.53
N CYS A 111 -0.97 13.65 -23.30
CA CYS A 111 0.41 13.58 -22.85
C CYS A 111 0.61 12.41 -21.87
N LYS A 112 1.72 11.69 -22.01
CA LYS A 112 2.21 10.67 -21.10
C LYS A 112 3.69 10.94 -20.78
N GLY A 113 4.17 10.45 -19.63
CA GLY A 113 5.59 10.56 -19.26
C GLY A 113 6.50 9.61 -20.06
N SER A 114 7.81 9.76 -19.90
CA SER A 114 8.85 8.96 -20.56
C SER A 114 8.77 7.46 -20.27
N ASP A 115 8.11 7.05 -19.19
CA ASP A 115 7.82 5.64 -18.89
C ASP A 115 7.03 4.92 -20.01
N TYR A 116 6.36 5.67 -20.87
CA TYR A 116 5.59 5.20 -22.03
C TYR A 116 6.37 5.34 -23.33
N SER A 117 7.68 4.96 -23.32
CA SER A 117 8.55 4.95 -24.50
C SER A 117 7.96 4.12 -25.66
N GLU A 118 8.54 4.24 -26.83
CA GLU A 118 8.15 3.49 -28.05
C GLU A 118 8.04 1.97 -27.82
N TYR A 119 8.91 1.40 -26.99
CA TYR A 119 8.89 -0.04 -26.65
C TYR A 119 7.66 -0.41 -25.82
N LYS A 120 7.34 0.34 -24.76
CA LYS A 120 6.14 0.12 -23.95
C LYS A 120 4.85 0.38 -24.72
N LYS A 121 4.85 1.37 -25.62
CA LYS A 121 3.72 1.72 -26.46
C LYS A 121 3.25 0.56 -27.33
N LYS A 122 4.15 -0.23 -27.89
CA LYS A 122 3.82 -1.41 -28.73
C LYS A 122 3.19 -2.56 -27.93
N ASN A 123 3.53 -2.70 -26.65
CA ASN A 123 3.17 -3.85 -25.83
C ASN A 123 2.04 -3.56 -24.81
N ASP A 124 1.62 -2.30 -24.64
CA ASP A 124 0.57 -1.92 -23.68
C ASP A 124 -0.79 -1.84 -24.36
N GLN A 125 -1.63 -2.87 -24.16
CA GLN A 125 -2.99 -2.93 -24.71
C GLN A 125 -3.88 -1.78 -24.25
N ASN A 126 -3.72 -1.30 -23.01
CA ASN A 126 -4.52 -0.21 -22.47
C ASN A 126 -4.14 1.12 -23.14
N LEU A 127 -2.83 1.38 -23.28
CA LEU A 127 -2.35 2.56 -23.99
C LEU A 127 -2.79 2.55 -25.47
N ASN A 128 -2.80 1.39 -26.10
CA ASN A 128 -3.28 1.25 -27.48
C ASN A 128 -4.76 1.62 -27.63
N LYS A 129 -5.63 1.24 -26.67
CA LYS A 129 -7.04 1.66 -26.63
C LYS A 129 -7.16 3.18 -26.50
N GLU A 130 -6.36 3.80 -25.62
CA GLU A 130 -6.32 5.26 -25.43
C GLU A 130 -5.88 5.99 -26.70
N ILE A 131 -4.84 5.52 -27.37
CA ILE A 131 -4.33 6.11 -28.62
C ILE A 131 -5.34 5.95 -29.75
N ASN A 132 -6.03 4.80 -29.85
CA ASN A 132 -7.07 4.59 -30.86
C ASN A 132 -8.27 5.51 -30.62
N ALA A 133 -8.70 5.71 -29.38
CA ALA A 133 -9.73 6.67 -29.03
C ALA A 133 -9.32 8.12 -29.39
N LEU A 134 -8.05 8.46 -29.18
CA LEU A 134 -7.50 9.77 -29.51
C LEU A 134 -7.46 10.02 -31.02
N LYS A 135 -7.05 9.02 -31.80
CA LYS A 135 -7.04 9.10 -33.29
C LYS A 135 -8.45 9.37 -33.88
N LYS A 136 -9.50 8.75 -33.32
CA LYS A 136 -10.89 8.95 -33.74
C LYS A 136 -11.39 10.40 -33.60
N ILE A 137 -10.72 11.21 -32.79
CA ILE A 137 -11.05 12.62 -32.57
C ILE A 137 -10.00 13.58 -33.16
N ASN A 138 -9.08 13.09 -33.98
CA ASN A 138 -7.97 13.84 -34.57
C ASN A 138 -7.02 14.47 -33.52
N GLY A 139 -6.93 13.89 -32.32
CA GLY A 139 -6.01 14.31 -31.28
C GLY A 139 -4.60 13.77 -31.48
N LYS A 140 -3.60 14.48 -30.94
CA LYS A 140 -2.18 14.12 -31.06
C LYS A 140 -1.63 13.55 -29.73
N PHE A 141 -0.99 12.39 -29.80
CA PHE A 141 -0.29 11.78 -28.67
C PHE A 141 1.12 12.36 -28.52
N LYS A 142 1.51 12.69 -27.28
CA LYS A 142 2.85 13.22 -26.97
C LYS A 142 3.46 12.51 -25.76
N ILE A 143 4.70 12.08 -25.91
CA ILE A 143 5.53 11.61 -24.80
C ILE A 143 6.37 12.80 -24.34
N ILE A 144 6.34 13.07 -23.04
CA ILE A 144 7.12 14.14 -22.41
C ILE A 144 8.34 13.48 -21.76
N SER A 145 9.51 13.80 -22.32
CA SER A 145 10.79 13.34 -21.81
C SER A 145 11.30 14.37 -20.80
N GLU A 146 11.03 14.13 -19.53
CA GLU A 146 11.61 14.92 -18.45
C GLU A 146 12.24 14.01 -17.40
N ILE A 147 12.90 14.62 -16.40
CA ILE A 147 13.66 13.92 -15.35
C ILE A 147 12.91 12.68 -14.89
N SER A 148 13.44 11.51 -15.17
CA SER A 148 12.82 10.22 -14.84
C SER A 148 12.89 9.98 -13.34
N PHE A 149 11.95 10.54 -12.60
CA PHE A 149 11.73 10.20 -11.20
C PHE A 149 10.49 9.32 -11.13
N SER A 150 10.63 8.07 -10.75
CA SER A 150 9.50 7.13 -10.63
C SER A 150 9.13 6.95 -9.17
N SER A 151 7.95 7.47 -8.77
CA SER A 151 7.40 7.20 -7.43
C SER A 151 7.29 5.71 -7.14
N SER A 152 6.93 4.90 -8.15
CA SER A 152 6.85 3.44 -8.00
C SER A 152 8.22 2.83 -7.73
N ARG A 153 9.27 3.32 -8.40
CA ARG A 153 10.65 2.89 -8.16
C ARG A 153 11.11 3.32 -6.78
N PHE A 154 10.87 4.57 -6.40
CA PHE A 154 11.21 5.10 -5.09
C PHE A 154 10.54 4.33 -3.95
N ILE A 155 9.24 4.02 -4.06
CA ILE A 155 8.50 3.26 -3.03
C ILE A 155 9.00 1.81 -2.99
N ASN A 156 9.19 1.19 -4.15
CA ASN A 156 9.67 -0.19 -4.21
C ASN A 156 11.11 -0.33 -3.69
N GLU A 157 11.97 0.66 -3.97
CA GLU A 157 13.33 0.71 -3.46
C GLU A 157 13.36 1.01 -1.95
N ASN A 158 12.49 1.91 -1.45
CA ASN A 158 12.42 2.25 -0.03
C ASN A 158 11.72 1.16 0.80
N ASN A 159 10.71 0.46 0.27
CA ASN A 159 10.15 -0.71 0.94
C ASN A 159 11.14 -1.88 1.03
N LEU A 160 12.12 -1.95 0.13
CA LEU A 160 13.23 -2.89 0.20
C LEU A 160 14.42 -2.37 1.06
N GLN A 161 14.42 -1.11 1.48
CA GLN A 161 15.49 -0.55 2.32
C GLN A 161 15.55 -1.19 3.71
N ASN A 162 14.44 -1.76 4.20
CA ASN A 162 14.41 -2.52 5.46
C ASN A 162 15.06 -3.90 5.35
N PHE A 163 15.41 -4.36 4.14
CA PHE A 163 16.14 -5.60 3.95
C PHE A 163 17.64 -5.32 3.84
N ASN A 164 18.45 -6.10 4.54
CA ASN A 164 19.90 -6.07 4.39
C ASN A 164 20.30 -6.49 2.96
N GLN A 165 21.55 -6.29 2.59
CA GLN A 165 22.02 -6.58 1.23
C GLN A 165 21.88 -8.06 0.86
N GLU A 166 22.03 -8.96 1.81
CA GLU A 166 21.87 -10.41 1.60
C GLU A 166 20.44 -10.76 1.20
N CYS A 167 19.44 -10.22 1.90
CA CYS A 167 18.03 -10.39 1.53
C CYS A 167 17.72 -9.85 0.12
N LYS A 168 18.30 -8.70 -0.25
CA LYS A 168 18.16 -8.13 -1.59
C LYS A 168 18.74 -9.03 -2.66
N ASN A 169 19.94 -9.57 -2.41
CA ASN A 169 20.61 -10.50 -3.30
C ASN A 169 19.79 -11.79 -3.46
N TYR A 170 19.24 -12.32 -2.36
CA TYR A 170 18.39 -13.51 -2.38
C TYR A 170 17.08 -13.30 -3.15
N ILE A 171 16.41 -12.17 -2.97
CA ILE A 171 15.22 -11.81 -3.73
C ILE A 171 15.53 -11.70 -5.23
N SER A 172 16.67 -11.13 -5.58
CA SER A 172 17.14 -11.04 -6.98
C SER A 172 17.40 -12.43 -7.57
N LEU A 173 18.00 -13.34 -6.79
CA LEU A 173 18.22 -14.73 -7.17
C LEU A 173 16.90 -15.47 -7.42
N ILE A 174 15.93 -15.32 -6.52
CA ILE A 174 14.58 -15.91 -6.70
C ILE A 174 13.94 -15.38 -7.98
N ARG A 175 13.96 -14.06 -8.22
CA ARG A 175 13.38 -13.45 -9.43
C ARG A 175 14.04 -13.94 -10.72
N LYS A 176 15.35 -14.24 -10.68
CA LYS A 176 16.09 -14.78 -11.83
C LYS A 176 15.76 -16.24 -12.11
N ASN A 177 15.59 -17.04 -11.06
CA ASN A 177 15.47 -18.50 -11.18
C ASN A 177 14.04 -19.01 -11.24
N PHE A 178 13.06 -18.25 -10.75
CA PHE A 178 11.66 -18.68 -10.65
C PHE A 178 10.71 -17.71 -11.32
N ARG A 179 9.80 -18.26 -12.13
CA ARG A 179 8.65 -17.49 -12.63
C ARG A 179 7.58 -17.37 -11.55
N LEU A 180 6.85 -16.26 -11.54
CA LEU A 180 5.77 -16.02 -10.56
C LEU A 180 4.78 -17.18 -10.50
N ASN A 181 4.38 -17.77 -11.63
CA ASN A 181 3.47 -18.90 -11.69
C ASN A 181 4.00 -20.16 -10.97
N GLN A 182 5.32 -20.39 -11.01
CA GLN A 182 5.94 -21.52 -10.29
C GLN A 182 5.86 -21.31 -8.77
N ILE A 183 6.08 -20.08 -8.31
CA ILE A 183 5.95 -19.73 -6.90
C ILE A 183 4.49 -19.93 -6.45
N ILE A 184 3.53 -19.42 -7.23
CA ILE A 184 2.09 -19.56 -6.94
C ILE A 184 1.68 -21.04 -6.92
N GLN A 185 2.13 -21.85 -7.88
CA GLN A 185 1.85 -23.30 -7.87
C GLN A 185 2.39 -24.01 -6.64
N ASN A 186 3.57 -23.64 -6.14
CA ASN A 186 4.12 -24.18 -4.91
C ASN A 186 3.24 -23.84 -3.70
N PHE A 187 2.69 -22.63 -3.61
CA PHE A 187 1.71 -22.28 -2.58
C PHE A 187 0.45 -23.16 -2.66
N PHE A 188 -0.06 -23.44 -3.86
CA PHE A 188 -1.20 -24.37 -4.02
C PHE A 188 -0.88 -25.80 -3.61
N ARG A 189 0.36 -26.29 -3.82
CA ARG A 189 0.83 -27.60 -3.33
C ARG A 189 0.90 -27.63 -1.80
N ILE A 190 1.43 -26.59 -1.17
CA ILE A 190 1.52 -26.45 0.28
C ILE A 190 0.12 -26.46 0.91
N LYS A 191 -0.87 -25.84 0.29
CA LYS A 191 -2.26 -25.79 0.78
C LYS A 191 -2.89 -27.18 1.02
N LYS A 192 -2.43 -28.23 0.31
CA LYS A 192 -2.90 -29.60 0.43
C LYS A 192 -2.17 -30.40 1.52
N LYS A 193 -1.13 -29.84 2.13
CA LYS A 193 -0.36 -30.51 3.19
C LYS A 193 -1.11 -30.46 4.53
N ARG A 194 -0.81 -31.43 5.41
CA ARG A 194 -1.19 -31.42 6.82
C ARG A 194 -0.02 -30.97 7.65
N VAL A 195 -0.25 -30.08 8.60
CA VAL A 195 0.79 -29.53 9.46
C VAL A 195 0.41 -29.73 10.91
N LEU A 196 1.36 -30.24 11.66
CA LEU A 196 1.31 -30.32 13.12
C LEU A 196 2.32 -29.33 13.69
N VAL A 197 1.83 -28.37 14.47
CA VAL A 197 2.65 -27.43 15.22
C VAL A 197 2.74 -27.93 16.66
N ILE A 198 3.96 -28.15 17.14
CA ILE A 198 4.23 -28.57 18.54
C ILE A 198 5.13 -27.51 19.16
N GLY A 199 4.76 -27.00 20.32
CA GLY A 199 5.56 -26.03 21.06
C GLY A 199 4.76 -25.28 22.11
N GLU A 200 5.39 -24.33 22.77
CA GLU A 200 4.77 -23.52 23.81
C GLU A 200 3.96 -22.37 23.21
N THR A 201 2.77 -22.16 23.74
CA THR A 201 1.98 -20.95 23.45
C THR A 201 2.43 -19.85 24.39
N ILE A 202 2.71 -18.71 23.81
CA ILE A 202 3.19 -17.51 24.51
C ILE A 202 2.14 -16.41 24.33
N ILE A 203 1.92 -15.59 25.35
CA ILE A 203 1.15 -14.36 25.26
C ILE A 203 2.13 -13.18 25.27
N ASP A 204 2.27 -12.51 24.14
CA ASP A 204 3.05 -11.28 24.04
C ASP A 204 2.18 -10.08 24.43
N LYS A 205 2.46 -9.48 25.59
CA LYS A 205 1.79 -8.30 26.13
C LYS A 205 2.64 -7.06 25.91
N TYR A 206 2.09 -6.06 25.25
CA TYR A 206 2.74 -4.76 25.04
C TYR A 206 1.97 -3.70 25.78
N ILE A 207 2.63 -3.01 26.71
CA ILE A 207 2.09 -1.89 27.46
C ILE A 207 2.76 -0.61 26.98
N THR A 208 2.00 0.22 26.30
CA THR A 208 2.46 1.55 25.92
C THR A 208 2.43 2.45 27.14
N THR A 209 3.52 3.14 27.45
CA THR A 209 3.69 3.94 28.66
C THR A 209 4.19 5.34 28.34
N GLU A 210 3.77 6.28 29.17
CA GLU A 210 4.37 7.61 29.24
C GLU A 210 5.43 7.61 30.32
N THR A 211 6.63 8.04 29.96
CA THR A 211 7.71 8.22 30.93
C THR A 211 7.49 9.53 31.71
N ILE A 212 7.18 9.41 33.00
CA ILE A 212 6.98 10.58 33.88
C ILE A 212 8.33 11.18 34.29
N GLY A 213 9.37 10.35 34.47
CA GLY A 213 10.68 10.78 34.91
C GLY A 213 11.32 9.82 35.89
N LYS A 214 12.32 10.29 36.62
CA LYS A 214 12.92 9.55 37.74
C LYS A 214 12.14 9.78 39.02
N SER A 215 12.06 8.75 39.88
CA SER A 215 11.53 8.89 41.24
C SER A 215 12.38 9.87 42.03
N GLY A 216 11.75 10.73 42.84
CA GLY A 216 12.46 11.64 43.75
C GLY A 216 13.09 10.94 44.96
N LYS A 217 12.67 9.71 45.29
CA LYS A 217 13.13 8.96 46.46
C LYS A 217 14.16 7.88 46.13
N GLU A 218 14.06 7.31 44.91
CA GLU A 218 14.94 6.21 44.49
C GLU A 218 15.33 6.39 43.00
N SER A 219 16.49 5.82 42.64
CA SER A 219 17.01 5.94 41.27
C SER A 219 16.27 4.97 40.31
N MET A 220 14.94 5.16 40.14
CA MET A 220 14.13 4.34 39.26
C MET A 220 13.32 5.19 38.30
N LEU A 221 13.02 4.61 37.12
CA LEU A 221 12.18 5.22 36.10
C LEU A 221 10.71 5.01 36.45
N VAL A 222 9.92 6.08 36.45
CA VAL A 222 8.49 6.03 36.70
C VAL A 222 7.73 6.07 35.34
N LEU A 223 6.94 5.03 35.12
CA LEU A 223 6.16 4.84 33.89
C LEU A 223 4.66 4.86 34.21
N LYS A 224 3.89 5.60 33.42
CA LYS A 224 2.43 5.59 33.48
C LYS A 224 1.87 4.77 32.35
N PRO A 225 1.22 3.62 32.59
CA PRO A 225 0.62 2.81 31.51
C PRO A 225 -0.55 3.55 30.87
N LYS A 226 -0.62 3.49 29.51
CA LYS A 226 -1.70 4.08 28.73
C LYS A 226 -2.58 3.05 28.03
N LYS A 227 -1.95 2.03 27.42
CA LYS A 227 -2.66 1.04 26.60
C LYS A 227 -1.96 -0.30 26.70
N GLU A 228 -2.76 -1.36 26.87
CA GLU A 228 -2.29 -2.75 26.77
C GLU A 228 -2.80 -3.39 25.47
N ILE A 229 -1.94 -4.12 24.78
CA ILE A 229 -2.27 -4.92 23.62
C ILE A 229 -1.65 -6.31 23.82
N LYS A 230 -2.48 -7.36 23.58
CA LYS A 230 -2.04 -8.75 23.67
C LYS A 230 -1.99 -9.36 22.27
N PHE A 231 -0.97 -10.20 22.04
CA PHE A 231 -0.84 -10.99 20.80
C PHE A 231 -0.56 -12.45 21.16
N LEU A 232 -0.98 -13.36 20.29
CA LEU A 232 -0.52 -14.74 20.33
C LEU A 232 0.94 -14.79 19.89
N GLY A 233 1.77 -15.50 20.66
CA GLY A 233 3.17 -15.78 20.38
C GLY A 233 3.44 -17.29 20.33
N GLY A 234 4.69 -17.67 20.12
CA GLY A 234 5.14 -19.05 20.09
C GLY A 234 4.36 -19.92 19.10
N ALA A 235 4.03 -21.13 19.54
CA ALA A 235 3.35 -22.10 18.69
C ALA A 235 1.99 -21.62 18.17
N ALA A 236 1.22 -20.88 18.97
CA ALA A 236 -0.08 -20.37 18.55
C ALA A 236 0.03 -19.33 17.42
N TYR A 237 1.04 -18.46 17.46
CA TYR A 237 1.33 -17.54 16.37
C TYR A 237 1.73 -18.27 15.08
N ILE A 238 2.62 -19.28 15.19
CA ILE A 238 3.06 -20.09 14.04
C ILE A 238 1.87 -20.84 13.43
N ALA A 239 0.99 -21.42 14.27
CA ALA A 239 -0.20 -22.10 13.79
C ALA A 239 -1.13 -21.14 13.03
N ASN A 240 -1.38 -19.93 13.53
CA ASN A 240 -2.15 -18.91 12.85
C ASN A 240 -1.51 -18.50 11.50
N LEU A 241 -0.20 -18.31 11.49
CA LEU A 241 0.53 -17.97 10.26
C LEU A 241 0.38 -19.08 9.22
N CYS A 242 0.64 -20.33 9.60
CA CYS A 242 0.48 -21.49 8.73
C CYS A 242 -0.97 -21.65 8.22
N SER A 243 -1.98 -21.32 9.03
CA SER A 243 -3.39 -21.46 8.67
C SER A 243 -3.84 -20.54 7.54
N SER A 244 -3.06 -19.49 7.25
CA SER A 244 -3.28 -18.62 6.09
C SER A 244 -2.98 -19.33 4.76
N PHE A 245 -2.14 -20.36 4.77
CA PHE A 245 -1.69 -21.08 3.58
C PHE A 245 -2.17 -22.54 3.53
N ILE A 246 -2.41 -23.16 4.68
CA ILE A 246 -2.67 -24.58 4.84
C ILE A 246 -4.05 -24.77 5.47
N LYS A 247 -4.83 -25.74 4.95
CA LYS A 247 -6.20 -25.98 5.43
C LYS A 247 -6.25 -26.88 6.67
N ASP A 248 -5.41 -27.91 6.72
CA ASP A 248 -5.44 -28.93 7.79
C ASP A 248 -4.25 -28.71 8.74
N ILE A 249 -4.53 -28.01 9.82
CA ILE A 249 -3.52 -27.67 10.84
C ILE A 249 -4.00 -28.14 12.20
N LYS A 250 -3.08 -28.76 12.93
CA LYS A 250 -3.25 -29.10 14.32
C LYS A 250 -2.13 -28.49 15.16
N ILE A 251 -2.49 -27.89 16.29
CA ILE A 251 -1.53 -27.45 17.30
C ILE A 251 -1.61 -28.34 18.53
N ILE A 252 -0.45 -28.74 19.05
CA ILE A 252 -0.28 -29.33 20.39
C ILE A 252 0.62 -28.41 21.18
N SER A 253 0.11 -27.88 22.29
CA SER A 253 0.83 -26.88 23.07
C SER A 253 0.57 -27.03 24.56
N PHE A 254 1.47 -26.51 25.38
CA PHE A 254 1.27 -26.39 26.81
C PHE A 254 0.66 -25.04 27.17
N LEU A 255 -0.27 -25.08 28.13
CA LEU A 255 -0.77 -23.91 28.85
C LEU A 255 -0.56 -24.11 30.34
N GLY A 256 -0.34 -23.04 31.07
CA GLY A 256 -0.24 -23.10 32.52
C GLY A 256 -1.60 -23.37 33.17
N LYS A 257 -1.64 -24.19 34.24
CA LYS A 257 -2.87 -24.50 34.96
C LYS A 257 -3.38 -23.31 35.80
N GLU A 258 -2.46 -22.50 36.35
CA GLU A 258 -2.80 -21.39 37.23
C GLU A 258 -3.43 -20.20 36.48
N ASN A 259 -2.90 -19.90 35.31
CA ASN A 259 -3.47 -18.89 34.42
C ASN A 259 -3.38 -19.39 32.98
N THR A 260 -4.46 -19.94 32.48
CA THR A 260 -4.46 -20.56 31.15
C THR A 260 -4.50 -19.57 30.00
N GLU A 261 -4.99 -18.36 30.22
CA GLU A 261 -5.31 -17.38 29.16
C GLU A 261 -6.12 -18.01 27.99
N LYS A 262 -6.77 -19.15 28.25
CA LYS A 262 -7.40 -20.02 27.25
C LYS A 262 -8.46 -19.27 26.43
N ASN A 263 -9.24 -18.43 27.08
CA ASN A 263 -10.30 -17.66 26.40
C ASN A 263 -9.70 -16.67 25.39
N PHE A 264 -8.59 -16.01 25.76
CA PHE A 264 -7.90 -15.12 24.84
C PHE A 264 -7.27 -15.89 23.68
N ILE A 265 -6.64 -17.04 23.95
CA ILE A 265 -6.02 -17.90 22.93
C ILE A 265 -7.07 -18.37 21.93
N LEU A 266 -8.19 -18.93 22.39
CA LEU A 266 -9.23 -19.45 21.51
C LEU A 266 -9.94 -18.37 20.70
N LYS A 267 -10.12 -17.18 21.28
CA LYS A 267 -10.69 -16.03 20.57
C LYS A 267 -9.80 -15.55 19.40
N ASN A 268 -8.47 -15.69 19.54
CA ASN A 268 -7.50 -15.20 18.58
C ASN A 268 -6.86 -16.30 17.71
N LEU A 269 -7.18 -17.57 17.96
CA LEU A 269 -6.77 -18.68 17.13
C LEU A 269 -7.72 -18.81 15.93
N ASN A 270 -7.18 -19.01 14.73
CA ASN A 270 -7.99 -19.13 13.53
C ASN A 270 -8.89 -20.39 13.59
N LYS A 271 -10.14 -20.26 13.15
CA LYS A 271 -11.20 -21.28 13.30
C LYS A 271 -10.88 -22.62 12.61
N ASN A 272 -9.99 -22.64 11.61
CA ASN A 272 -9.58 -23.85 10.90
C ASN A 272 -8.47 -24.64 11.60
N ILE A 273 -7.99 -24.19 12.76
CA ILE A 273 -6.93 -24.86 13.52
C ILE A 273 -7.55 -25.80 14.54
N LYS A 274 -7.22 -27.09 14.45
CA LYS A 274 -7.51 -28.09 15.48
C LYS A 274 -6.49 -27.93 16.60
N TYR A 275 -6.93 -27.95 17.85
CA TYR A 275 -6.01 -27.74 18.98
C TYR A 275 -6.11 -28.84 20.02
N ASN A 276 -4.98 -29.10 20.69
CA ASN A 276 -4.89 -29.91 21.89
C ASN A 276 -3.95 -29.19 22.88
N PHE A 277 -4.53 -28.66 23.96
CA PHE A 277 -3.77 -27.94 24.98
C PHE A 277 -3.57 -28.83 26.21
N LEU A 278 -2.33 -29.12 26.53
CA LEU A 278 -1.92 -29.83 27.72
C LEU A 278 -1.68 -28.81 28.85
N LEU A 279 -2.15 -29.14 30.05
CA LEU A 279 -2.02 -28.23 31.21
C LEU A 279 -0.78 -28.59 32.03
N LYS A 280 0.13 -27.64 32.18
CA LYS A 280 1.31 -27.73 33.05
C LYS A 280 0.92 -27.30 34.47
N LYS A 281 1.10 -28.18 35.45
CA LYS A 281 0.87 -27.87 36.87
C LYS A 281 1.91 -26.89 37.40
N ASN A 282 1.53 -26.10 38.40
CA ASN A 282 2.39 -25.16 39.11
C ASN A 282 3.11 -24.15 38.21
N SER A 283 2.40 -23.69 37.18
CA SER A 283 2.95 -22.72 36.23
C SER A 283 1.82 -21.96 35.55
N PRO A 284 1.94 -20.66 35.34
CA PRO A 284 1.04 -19.93 34.44
C PRO A 284 1.37 -20.20 32.97
N THR A 285 0.50 -19.80 32.05
CA THR A 285 0.86 -19.72 30.64
C THR A 285 1.92 -18.64 30.45
N ILE A 286 2.93 -18.93 29.65
CA ILE A 286 4.06 -18.02 29.43
C ILE A 286 3.58 -16.66 28.95
N ASN A 287 3.85 -15.64 29.72
CA ASN A 287 3.60 -14.24 29.39
C ASN A 287 4.92 -13.50 29.17
N LYS A 288 5.02 -12.78 28.06
CA LYS A 288 6.12 -11.86 27.77
C LYS A 288 5.59 -10.43 27.78
N LEU A 289 5.84 -9.75 28.88
CA LEU A 289 5.40 -8.37 29.08
C LEU A 289 6.48 -7.41 28.63
N ARG A 290 6.12 -6.43 27.79
CA ARG A 290 7.03 -5.41 27.28
C ARG A 290 6.43 -4.03 27.44
N TYR A 291 7.15 -3.16 28.12
CA TYR A 291 6.82 -1.75 28.26
C TYR A 291 7.47 -0.97 27.12
N LEU A 292 6.66 -0.19 26.42
CA LEU A 292 7.07 0.64 25.29
C LEU A 292 6.92 2.11 25.63
N ASP A 293 7.88 2.93 25.25
CA ASP A 293 7.71 4.38 25.22
C ASP A 293 6.63 4.79 24.21
N ASP A 294 5.67 5.63 24.63
CA ASP A 294 4.54 5.99 23.77
C ASP A 294 4.95 6.84 22.57
N TYR A 295 5.95 7.68 22.71
CA TYR A 295 6.43 8.57 21.66
C TYR A 295 7.36 7.85 20.67
N LYS A 296 8.43 7.26 21.18
CA LYS A 296 9.47 6.60 20.36
C LYS A 296 9.10 5.19 19.94
N LYS A 297 8.10 4.57 20.58
CA LYS A 297 7.71 3.15 20.41
C LYS A 297 8.86 2.17 20.66
N THR A 298 9.89 2.60 21.39
CA THR A 298 11.02 1.76 21.78
C THR A 298 10.69 0.96 23.03
N LYS A 299 11.26 -0.23 23.14
CA LYS A 299 11.14 -1.08 24.35
C LYS A 299 11.96 -0.50 25.48
N ILE A 300 11.35 -0.33 26.65
CA ILE A 300 12.00 0.17 27.87
C ILE A 300 12.40 -0.99 28.77
N ILE A 301 11.44 -1.88 29.09
CA ILE A 301 11.62 -3.03 29.98
C ILE A 301 10.88 -4.23 29.42
N GLY A 302 11.41 -5.43 29.61
CA GLY A 302 10.74 -6.70 29.36
C GLY A 302 10.71 -7.55 30.62
N ILE A 303 9.54 -8.10 30.96
CA ILE A 303 9.34 -9.04 32.06
C ILE A 303 8.79 -10.32 31.46
N TYR A 304 9.37 -11.45 31.80
CA TYR A 304 9.00 -12.76 31.28
C TYR A 304 8.68 -13.71 32.44
N ASP A 305 7.43 -14.21 32.45
CA ASP A 305 6.98 -15.28 33.36
C ASP A 305 7.09 -16.64 32.70
#